data_5f3c4b82c226e3bf17f384186c7a7866
#
_entry.id   5f3c4b82c226e3bf17f384186c7a7866
#
_cell.length_a   1.000
_cell.length_b   1.000
_cell.length_c   1.000
_cell.angle_alpha   90.00
_cell.angle_beta   90.00
_cell.angle_gamma   90.00
#
_symmetry.space_group_name_H-M   'P 1'
#
loop_
_entity.id
_entity.type
_entity.pdbx_description
1 polymer ?
#
loop_
_entity_poly.entity_id
_entity_poly.type
_entity_poly.pdbx_seq_one_letter_code
_entity_poly.pdbx_strand_id
1 'polypeptide(L)'
;MDNLQTIDALVADGRLEEAVASLSAMIEARGDDDTLYFMRGKLRWRLGDRAGATSDYAVAASLNPSSPAVRALEHARDVADFFNPDLYNP
;
A
#
# COMPACT_ATOMS: atom_id res chain seq x y z
N MET A 1 -19.20 -0.65 9.94
CA MET A 1 -18.15 -1.49 10.52
C MET A 1 -17.12 -1.79 9.44
N ASP A 2 -15.85 -1.54 9.76
CA ASP A 2 -14.76 -1.73 8.78
C ASP A 2 -14.42 -3.20 8.63
N ASN A 3 -14.57 -3.72 7.41
CA ASN A 3 -14.19 -5.08 7.06
C ASN A 3 -13.84 -5.13 5.57
N LEU A 4 -13.38 -6.28 5.09
CA LEU A 4 -12.95 -6.40 3.69
C LEU A 4 -14.08 -6.17 2.69
N GLN A 5 -15.31 -6.53 3.04
CA GLN A 5 -16.45 -6.27 2.16
C GLN A 5 -16.71 -4.77 2.05
N THR A 6 -16.59 -4.03 3.14
CA THR A 6 -16.72 -2.57 3.13
C THR A 6 -15.64 -1.95 2.25
N ILE A 7 -14.40 -2.44 2.35
CA ILE A 7 -13.30 -1.97 1.52
C ILE A 7 -13.60 -2.22 0.04
N ASP A 8 -14.04 -3.41 -0.31
CA ASP A 8 -14.36 -3.75 -1.70
C ASP A 8 -15.45 -2.84 -2.26
N ALA A 9 -16.46 -2.55 -1.46
CA ALA A 9 -17.56 -1.67 -1.88
C ALA A 9 -17.06 -0.24 -2.11
N LEU A 10 -16.20 0.27 -1.23
CA LEU A 10 -15.63 1.61 -1.38
C LEU A 10 -14.75 1.70 -2.63
N VAL A 11 -13.95 0.69 -2.88
CA VAL A 11 -13.08 0.64 -4.07
C VAL A 11 -13.92 0.58 -5.34
N ALA A 12 -14.97 -0.23 -5.36
CA ALA A 12 -15.87 -0.33 -6.50
C ALA A 12 -16.55 1.00 -6.81
N ASP A 13 -16.82 1.79 -5.78
CA ASP A 13 -17.42 3.14 -5.90
C ASP A 13 -16.38 4.21 -6.26
N GLY A 14 -15.10 3.88 -6.31
CA GLY A 14 -14.04 4.85 -6.55
C GLY A 14 -13.69 5.70 -5.34
N ARG A 15 -14.17 5.34 -4.15
CA ARG A 15 -13.95 6.08 -2.89
C ARG A 15 -12.69 5.58 -2.23
N LEU A 16 -11.55 5.80 -2.90
CA LEU A 16 -10.27 5.19 -2.51
C LEU A 16 -9.73 5.76 -1.20
N GLU A 17 -9.90 7.08 -0.98
CA GLU A 17 -9.41 7.71 0.25
C GLU A 17 -10.16 7.19 1.47
N GLU A 18 -11.46 6.96 1.34
CA GLU A 18 -12.25 6.37 2.41
C GLU A 18 -11.84 4.91 2.65
N ALA A 19 -11.53 4.18 1.59
CA ALA A 19 -11.02 2.81 1.72
C ALA A 19 -9.69 2.78 2.47
N VAL A 20 -8.79 3.73 2.17
CA VAL A 20 -7.52 3.86 2.91
C VAL A 20 -7.77 4.14 4.40
N ALA A 21 -8.71 5.03 4.70
CA ALA A 21 -9.05 5.35 6.09
C ALA A 21 -9.59 4.13 6.82
N SER A 22 -10.47 3.36 6.18
CA SER A 22 -11.02 2.13 6.77
C SER A 22 -9.92 1.08 7.00
N LEU A 23 -9.02 0.91 6.04
CA LEU A 23 -7.88 0.00 6.20
C LEU A 23 -6.96 0.45 7.33
N SER A 24 -6.74 1.75 7.47
CA SER A 24 -5.91 2.28 8.55
C SER A 24 -6.51 1.97 9.92
N ALA A 25 -7.84 2.06 10.06
CA ALA A 25 -8.51 1.70 11.29
C ALA A 25 -8.36 0.19 11.58
N MET A 26 -8.48 -0.65 10.55
CA MET A 26 -8.29 -2.09 10.70
C MET A 26 -6.85 -2.43 11.10
N ILE A 27 -5.88 -1.73 10.54
CA ILE A 27 -4.46 -1.92 10.86
C ILE A 27 -4.20 -1.54 12.33
N GLU A 28 -4.80 -0.47 12.83
CA GLU A 28 -4.68 -0.10 14.24
C GLU A 28 -5.16 -1.23 15.17
N ALA A 29 -6.19 -1.94 14.73
CA ALA A 29 -6.73 -3.07 15.50
C ALA A 29 -5.93 -4.37 15.32
N ARG A 30 -5.32 -4.56 14.15
CA ARG A 30 -4.62 -5.80 13.77
C ARG A 30 -3.34 -5.48 12.98
N GLY A 31 -2.37 -4.88 13.64
CA GLY A 31 -1.15 -4.38 13.01
C GLY A 31 -0.19 -5.45 12.48
N ASP A 32 -0.51 -6.74 12.67
CA ASP A 32 0.31 -7.85 12.19
C ASP A 32 -0.26 -8.54 10.94
N ASP A 33 -1.28 -7.95 10.33
CA ASP A 33 -1.92 -8.53 9.13
C ASP A 33 -1.33 -7.91 7.86
N ASP A 34 -0.46 -8.66 7.19
CA ASP A 34 0.21 -8.20 5.98
C ASP A 34 -0.77 -7.86 4.85
N THR A 35 -1.89 -8.57 4.77
CA THR A 35 -2.89 -8.33 3.74
C THR A 35 -3.44 -6.90 3.81
N LEU A 36 -3.67 -6.40 5.02
CA LEU A 36 -4.20 -5.04 5.20
C LEU A 36 -3.19 -3.98 4.71
N TYR A 37 -1.93 -4.16 5.02
CA TYR A 37 -0.88 -3.26 4.55
C TYR A 37 -0.74 -3.31 3.03
N PHE A 38 -0.78 -4.51 2.46
CA PHE A 38 -0.69 -4.66 1.00
C PHE A 38 -1.85 -3.97 0.31
N MET A 39 -3.08 -4.17 0.79
CA MET A 39 -4.27 -3.53 0.23
C MET A 39 -4.18 -2.00 0.32
N ARG A 40 -3.76 -1.48 1.48
CA ARG A 40 -3.60 -0.04 1.64
C ARG A 40 -2.51 0.51 0.72
N GLY A 41 -1.41 -0.21 0.58
CA GLY A 41 -0.34 0.17 -0.33
C GLY A 41 -0.82 0.28 -1.77
N LYS A 42 -1.60 -0.68 -2.23
CA LYS A 42 -2.16 -0.66 -3.59
C LYS A 42 -3.05 0.56 -3.80
N LEU A 43 -3.88 0.89 -2.83
CA LEU A 43 -4.77 2.05 -2.93
C LEU A 43 -3.98 3.36 -2.90
N ARG A 44 -2.99 3.45 -2.03
CA ARG A 44 -2.11 4.62 -1.98
C ARG A 44 -1.37 4.83 -3.30
N TRP A 45 -0.92 3.73 -3.92
CA TRP A 45 -0.28 3.81 -5.23
C TRP A 45 -1.22 4.41 -6.27
N ARG A 46 -2.47 3.94 -6.29
CA ARG A 46 -3.49 4.47 -7.21
C ARG A 46 -3.80 5.94 -6.96
N LEU A 47 -3.71 6.38 -5.72
CA LEU A 47 -3.93 7.78 -5.32
C LEU A 47 -2.72 8.67 -5.59
N GLY A 48 -1.61 8.11 -6.03
CA GLY A 48 -0.39 8.86 -6.29
C GLY A 48 0.52 9.01 -5.09
N ASP A 49 0.17 8.43 -3.94
CA ASP A 49 1.02 8.44 -2.75
C ASP A 49 2.01 7.28 -2.83
N ARG A 50 3.04 7.46 -3.63
CA ARG A 50 4.03 6.40 -3.86
C ARG A 50 4.88 6.12 -2.64
N ALA A 51 5.24 7.16 -1.88
CA ALA A 51 6.02 6.98 -0.66
C ALA A 51 5.23 6.17 0.38
N GLY A 52 3.96 6.51 0.59
CA GLY A 52 3.09 5.77 1.49
C GLY A 52 2.88 4.33 1.05
N ALA A 53 2.68 4.12 -0.26
CA ALA A 53 2.54 2.78 -0.83
C ALA A 53 3.79 1.94 -0.59
N THR A 54 4.97 2.51 -0.85
CA THR A 54 6.24 1.81 -0.66
C THR A 54 6.42 1.40 0.81
N SER A 55 6.08 2.30 1.74
CA SER A 55 6.14 1.99 3.17
C SER A 55 5.22 0.82 3.54
N ASP A 56 3.99 0.82 3.02
CA ASP A 56 3.04 -0.25 3.29
C ASP A 56 3.51 -1.58 2.72
N TYR A 57 4.05 -1.58 1.49
CA TYR A 57 4.60 -2.79 0.89
C TYR A 57 5.78 -3.33 1.70
N ALA A 58 6.63 -2.44 2.21
CA ALA A 58 7.78 -2.84 3.02
C ALA A 58 7.33 -3.53 4.31
N VAL A 59 6.31 -2.98 4.99
CA VAL A 59 5.77 -3.60 6.20
C VAL A 59 5.15 -4.96 5.87
N ALA A 60 4.34 -5.04 4.82
CA ALA A 60 3.70 -6.28 4.42
C ALA A 60 4.73 -7.35 4.08
N ALA A 61 5.77 -7.00 3.33
CA ALA A 61 6.84 -7.94 2.97
C ALA A 61 7.62 -8.41 4.20
N SER A 62 7.81 -7.54 5.18
CA SER A 62 8.48 -7.87 6.43
C SER A 62 7.62 -8.85 7.26
N LEU A 63 6.30 -8.62 7.31
CA LEU A 63 5.39 -9.49 8.04
C LEU A 63 5.23 -10.85 7.36
N ASN A 64 5.26 -10.88 6.04
CA ASN A 64 5.07 -12.10 5.27
C ASN A 64 5.95 -12.08 4.03
N PRO A 65 7.13 -12.77 4.06
CA PRO A 65 8.02 -12.81 2.89
C PRO A 65 7.42 -13.47 1.65
N SER A 66 6.30 -14.17 1.79
CA SER A 66 5.57 -14.78 0.67
C SER A 66 4.47 -13.87 0.13
N SER A 67 4.30 -12.68 0.72
CA SER A 67 3.27 -11.74 0.28
C SER A 67 3.57 -11.23 -1.14
N PRO A 68 2.52 -11.00 -1.96
CA PRO A 68 2.70 -10.30 -3.24
C PRO A 68 3.27 -8.88 -3.06
N ALA A 69 3.26 -8.34 -1.84
CA ALA A 69 3.88 -7.06 -1.52
C ALA A 69 5.38 -7.05 -1.81
N VAL A 70 6.05 -8.20 -1.78
CA VAL A 70 7.48 -8.28 -2.09
C VAL A 70 7.73 -7.78 -3.52
N ARG A 71 6.96 -8.25 -4.49
CA ARG A 71 7.09 -7.80 -5.88
C ARG A 71 6.62 -6.36 -6.06
N ALA A 72 5.56 -5.99 -5.37
CA ALA A 72 5.07 -4.62 -5.41
C ALA A 72 6.14 -3.65 -4.87
N LEU A 73 6.84 -4.04 -3.82
CA LEU A 73 7.93 -3.24 -3.25
C LEU A 73 9.08 -3.08 -4.24
N GLU A 74 9.48 -4.16 -4.89
CA GLU A 74 10.53 -4.12 -5.91
C GLU A 74 10.15 -3.17 -7.04
N HIS A 75 8.92 -3.27 -7.52
CA HIS A 75 8.41 -2.40 -8.57
C HIS A 75 8.39 -0.93 -8.11
N ALA A 76 7.93 -0.67 -6.90
CA ALA A 76 7.87 0.69 -6.35
C ALA A 76 9.27 1.31 -6.25
N ARG A 77 10.26 0.51 -5.83
CA ARG A 77 11.65 0.97 -5.75
C ARG A 77 12.23 1.23 -7.11
N ASP A 78 11.94 0.38 -8.10
CA ASP A 78 12.42 0.58 -9.47
C ASP A 78 11.85 1.87 -10.06
N VAL A 79 10.56 2.14 -9.83
CA VAL A 79 9.93 3.37 -10.29
C VAL A 79 10.56 4.58 -9.61
N ALA A 80 10.80 4.52 -8.30
CA ALA A 80 11.41 5.60 -7.55
C ALA A 80 12.82 5.89 -8.05
N ASP A 81 13.61 4.85 -8.32
CA ASP A 81 14.97 5.01 -8.84
C ASP A 81 14.96 5.64 -10.23
N PHE A 82 14.01 5.24 -11.07
CA PHE A 82 13.88 5.76 -12.42
C PHE A 82 13.57 7.26 -12.42
N PHE A 83 12.76 7.72 -11.48
CA PHE A 83 12.35 9.13 -11.39
C PHE A 83 13.15 9.93 -10.37
N ASN A 84 14.22 9.38 -9.82
CA ASN A 84 15.04 10.06 -8.83
C ASN A 84 15.98 11.06 -9.53
N PRO A 85 15.78 12.38 -9.36
CA PRO A 85 16.61 13.37 -10.02
C PRO A 85 18.07 13.33 -9.55
N ASP A 86 18.33 12.81 -8.35
CA ASP A 86 19.70 12.74 -7.81
C ASP A 86 20.57 11.75 -8.60
N LEU A 87 19.97 10.81 -9.32
CA LEU A 87 20.71 9.90 -10.18
C LEU A 87 21.32 10.62 -11.38
N TYR A 88 20.77 11.76 -11.76
CA TYR A 88 21.15 12.51 -12.95
C TYR A 88 21.86 13.82 -12.62
N ASN A 89 22.08 14.10 -11.35
CA ASN A 89 22.78 15.31 -10.85
C ASN A 89 24.05 14.87 -10.14
N PRO A 90 25.15 14.78 -10.87
CA PRO A 90 26.43 14.43 -10.24
C PRO A 90 26.95 15.52 -9.30
#